data_e14d39211bc454063db59f7a50abd1c7
#
_entry.id   e14d39211bc454063db59f7a50abd1c7
#
_cell.length_a   1.000
_cell.length_b   1.000
_cell.length_c   1.000
_cell.angle_alpha   90.00
_cell.angle_beta   90.00
_cell.angle_gamma   90.00
#
_symmetry.space_group_name_H-M   'P 1'
#
loop_
_entity.id
_entity.type
_entity.pdbx_description
1 polymer ?
#
loop_
_entity_poly.entity_id
_entity_poly.type
_entity_poly.pdbx_seq_one_letter_code
_entity_poly.pdbx_strand_id
1 'polypeptide(L)'
;MNQSAYNVAKTTGELTKQVANVLTDRGLRLTTAESCTGGNLATALCAEEGTAAFYDIGVITFSDEAKQKMLGVQASTLEKYTAVSEQAVREMSAGALERAGADISIAISGYAGPDGGDDGTPAGTVWFAWNFHGQIKTDRQLFSGDCQDVVDKSVRYALAELVASLYAWKKSKA
;
A
#
# COMPACT_ATOMS: atom_id res chain seq x y z
N MET A 1 -7.17 17.32 16.80
CA MET A 1 -6.34 16.14 17.04
C MET A 1 -6.33 15.32 15.75
N ASN A 2 -5.15 15.07 15.19
CA ASN A 2 -5.01 14.44 13.87
C ASN A 2 -5.41 12.96 13.98
N GLN A 3 -6.42 12.52 13.26
CA GLN A 3 -6.95 11.13 13.28
C GLN A 3 -5.87 10.09 12.93
N SER A 4 -4.88 10.49 12.13
CA SER A 4 -3.69 9.71 11.79
C SER A 4 -2.84 9.33 13.03
N ALA A 5 -2.64 10.26 13.96
CA ALA A 5 -1.86 10.00 15.19
C ALA A 5 -2.55 8.99 16.13
N TYR A 6 -3.88 8.92 16.10
CA TYR A 6 -4.66 7.98 16.92
C TYR A 6 -4.53 6.53 16.40
N ASN A 7 -4.40 6.37 15.07
CA ASN A 7 -4.28 5.06 14.45
C ASN A 7 -2.88 4.43 14.58
N VAL A 8 -1.83 5.24 14.77
CA VAL A 8 -0.44 4.75 14.93
C VAL A 8 -0.25 3.97 16.25
N ALA A 9 -1.11 4.18 17.24
CA ALA A 9 -1.08 3.44 18.51
C ALA A 9 -1.67 2.02 18.42
N LYS A 10 -2.39 1.68 17.33
CA LYS A 10 -3.02 0.36 17.14
C LYS A 10 -2.06 -0.67 16.60
N THR A 11 -2.26 -1.91 16.98
CA THR A 11 -1.55 -3.05 16.40
C THR A 11 -1.99 -3.30 14.95
N THR A 12 -1.18 -4.00 14.19
CA THR A 12 -1.53 -4.42 12.82
C THR A 12 -2.84 -5.21 12.80
N GLY A 13 -3.04 -6.15 13.75
CA GLY A 13 -4.26 -6.95 13.86
C GLY A 13 -5.52 -6.11 14.17
N GLU A 14 -5.42 -5.09 15.01
CA GLU A 14 -6.55 -4.18 15.27
C GLU A 14 -6.91 -3.35 14.03
N LEU A 15 -5.91 -2.97 13.24
CA LEU A 15 -6.11 -2.22 12.00
C LEU A 15 -6.72 -3.11 10.90
N THR A 16 -6.23 -4.34 10.72
CA THR A 16 -6.80 -5.29 9.74
C THR A 16 -8.24 -5.61 10.06
N LYS A 17 -8.58 -5.82 11.33
CA LYS A 17 -9.96 -6.02 11.76
C LYS A 17 -10.87 -4.83 11.42
N GLN A 18 -10.39 -3.60 11.61
CA GLN A 18 -11.15 -2.41 11.23
C GLN A 18 -11.34 -2.31 9.72
N VAL A 19 -10.30 -2.59 8.94
CA VAL A 19 -10.37 -2.63 7.47
C VAL A 19 -11.41 -3.66 7.03
N ALA A 20 -11.33 -4.90 7.55
CA ALA A 20 -12.25 -5.99 7.22
C ALA A 20 -13.71 -5.60 7.47
N ASN A 21 -14.00 -5.06 8.66
CA ASN A 21 -15.36 -4.64 9.02
C ASN A 21 -15.88 -3.58 8.06
N VAL A 22 -15.13 -2.51 7.81
CA VAL A 22 -15.58 -1.40 6.96
C VAL A 22 -15.75 -1.84 5.51
N LEU A 23 -14.82 -2.65 4.97
CA LEU A 23 -14.91 -3.11 3.59
C LEU A 23 -16.06 -4.09 3.39
N THR A 24 -16.24 -5.04 4.30
CA THR A 24 -17.34 -6.01 4.25
C THR A 24 -18.69 -5.32 4.37
N ASP A 25 -18.86 -4.42 5.33
CA ASP A 25 -20.10 -3.66 5.54
C ASP A 25 -20.49 -2.81 4.33
N ARG A 26 -19.50 -2.31 3.59
CA ARG A 26 -19.72 -1.49 2.40
C ARG A 26 -19.72 -2.28 1.09
N GLY A 27 -19.46 -3.59 1.12
CA GLY A 27 -19.31 -4.42 -0.06
C GLY A 27 -18.17 -3.98 -0.99
N LEU A 28 -17.06 -3.51 -0.40
CA LEU A 28 -15.90 -3.00 -1.14
C LEU A 28 -14.80 -4.05 -1.21
N ARG A 29 -14.11 -4.11 -2.35
CA ARG A 29 -12.97 -5.01 -2.57
C ARG A 29 -11.65 -4.23 -2.57
N LEU A 30 -10.65 -4.82 -1.91
CA LEU A 30 -9.30 -4.29 -1.78
C LEU A 30 -8.31 -5.18 -2.54
N THR A 31 -7.31 -4.56 -3.17
CA THR A 31 -6.12 -5.24 -3.70
C THR A 31 -4.85 -4.56 -3.21
N THR A 32 -3.71 -5.25 -3.30
CA THR A 32 -2.40 -4.71 -2.88
C THR A 32 -1.34 -4.89 -3.95
N ALA A 33 -0.42 -3.94 -4.05
CA ALA A 33 0.79 -3.99 -4.85
C ALA A 33 1.99 -3.71 -3.95
N GLU A 34 2.77 -4.74 -3.65
CA GLU A 34 3.87 -4.66 -2.69
C GLU A 34 5.23 -4.79 -3.36
N SER A 35 6.20 -4.01 -2.90
CA SER A 35 7.61 -4.14 -3.26
C SER A 35 8.43 -4.47 -2.02
N CYS A 36 8.94 -3.49 -1.29
CA CYS A 36 9.80 -3.72 -0.13
C CYS A 36 9.12 -4.48 1.04
N THR A 37 7.81 -4.47 1.13
CA THR A 37 7.06 -5.21 2.15
C THR A 37 6.87 -6.69 1.84
N GLY A 38 7.19 -7.13 0.61
CA GLY A 38 7.34 -8.53 0.23
C GLY A 38 6.15 -9.46 0.54
N GLY A 39 4.93 -8.94 0.56
CA GLY A 39 3.71 -9.69 0.88
C GLY A 39 3.28 -9.61 2.35
N ASN A 40 3.97 -8.84 3.19
CA ASN A 40 3.60 -8.71 4.61
C ASN A 40 2.25 -7.99 4.80
N LEU A 41 1.90 -7.03 3.93
CA LEU A 41 0.56 -6.42 3.95
C LEU A 41 -0.52 -7.43 3.57
N ALA A 42 -0.31 -8.19 2.49
CA ALA A 42 -1.20 -9.27 2.10
C ALA A 42 -1.35 -10.33 3.21
N THR A 43 -0.25 -10.73 3.84
CA THR A 43 -0.25 -11.66 4.97
C THR A 43 -1.08 -11.15 6.14
N ALA A 44 -0.93 -9.87 6.50
CA ALA A 44 -1.70 -9.25 7.57
C ALA A 44 -3.21 -9.23 7.25
N LEU A 45 -3.58 -8.91 6.02
CA LEU A 45 -4.98 -8.96 5.58
C LEU A 45 -5.55 -10.38 5.57
N CYS A 46 -4.77 -11.37 5.13
CA CYS A 46 -5.18 -12.77 5.07
C CYS A 46 -5.30 -13.44 6.44
N ALA A 47 -4.70 -12.87 7.48
CA ALA A 47 -4.84 -13.35 8.84
C ALA A 47 -6.22 -13.05 9.49
N GLU A 48 -7.00 -12.16 8.87
CA GLU A 48 -8.32 -11.79 9.37
C GLU A 48 -9.40 -12.77 8.91
N GLU A 49 -10.31 -13.13 9.80
CA GLU A 49 -11.44 -13.99 9.46
C GLU A 49 -12.34 -13.33 8.41
N GLY A 50 -12.82 -14.11 7.44
CA GLY A 50 -13.70 -13.61 6.39
C GLY A 50 -13.00 -12.78 5.30
N THR A 51 -11.68 -12.82 5.21
CA THR A 51 -10.86 -12.08 4.24
C THR A 51 -11.39 -12.18 2.80
N ALA A 52 -11.86 -13.36 2.38
CA ALA A 52 -12.39 -13.58 1.03
C ALA A 52 -13.56 -12.67 0.65
N ALA A 53 -14.24 -12.05 1.61
CA ALA A 53 -15.33 -11.11 1.36
C ALA A 53 -14.82 -9.77 0.80
N PHE A 54 -13.58 -9.37 1.10
CA PHE A 54 -13.05 -8.07 0.72
C PHE A 54 -11.69 -8.09 0.02
N TYR A 55 -10.92 -9.18 0.09
CA TYR A 55 -9.57 -9.29 -0.46
C TYR A 55 -9.43 -10.58 -1.27
N ASP A 56 -8.90 -10.49 -2.49
CA ASP A 56 -8.80 -11.62 -3.43
C ASP A 56 -7.40 -11.70 -4.05
N ILE A 57 -6.88 -10.58 -4.54
CA ILE A 57 -5.62 -10.52 -5.27
C ILE A 57 -4.67 -9.54 -4.57
N GLY A 58 -3.44 -10.00 -4.34
CA GLY A 58 -2.29 -9.16 -4.00
C GLY A 58 -1.13 -9.49 -4.93
N VAL A 59 -0.38 -8.48 -5.36
CA VAL A 59 0.74 -8.63 -6.30
C VAL A 59 2.03 -8.19 -5.61
N ILE A 60 3.04 -9.07 -5.63
CA ILE A 60 4.38 -8.74 -5.16
C ILE A 60 5.26 -8.48 -6.39
N THR A 61 5.73 -7.24 -6.52
CA THR A 61 6.58 -6.80 -7.65
C THR A 61 7.87 -6.22 -7.09
N PHE A 62 8.82 -7.09 -6.74
CA PHE A 62 10.06 -6.67 -6.10
C PHE A 62 11.02 -5.98 -7.08
N SER A 63 11.13 -6.49 -8.30
CA SER A 63 11.97 -5.90 -9.35
C SER A 63 11.23 -4.89 -10.22
N ASP A 64 11.97 -4.04 -10.92
CA ASP A 64 11.43 -3.08 -11.88
C ASP A 64 10.74 -3.77 -13.05
N GLU A 65 11.33 -4.88 -13.53
CA GLU A 65 10.72 -5.70 -14.57
C GLU A 65 9.36 -6.26 -14.13
N ALA A 66 9.27 -6.75 -12.89
CA ALA A 66 8.00 -7.23 -12.33
C ALA A 66 6.95 -6.11 -12.22
N LYS A 67 7.34 -4.89 -11.84
CA LYS A 67 6.45 -3.72 -11.81
C LYS A 67 5.89 -3.40 -13.18
N GLN A 68 6.74 -3.42 -14.21
CA GLN A 68 6.31 -3.21 -15.59
C GLN A 68 5.36 -4.32 -16.08
N LYS A 69 5.78 -5.57 -15.94
CA LYS A 69 5.06 -6.72 -16.47
C LYS A 69 3.72 -6.96 -15.76
N MET A 70 3.71 -6.86 -14.44
CA MET A 70 2.54 -7.21 -13.63
C MET A 70 1.62 -6.04 -13.36
N LEU A 71 2.12 -4.82 -13.30
CA LEU A 71 1.34 -3.63 -12.92
C LEU A 71 1.30 -2.55 -14.00
N GLY A 72 2.01 -2.73 -15.10
CA GLY A 72 2.05 -1.77 -16.21
C GLY A 72 2.77 -0.46 -15.87
N VAL A 73 3.64 -0.48 -14.86
CA VAL A 73 4.49 0.68 -14.54
C VAL A 73 5.37 0.98 -15.75
N GLN A 74 5.43 2.26 -16.16
CA GLN A 74 6.15 2.65 -17.36
C GLN A 74 7.67 2.60 -17.13
N ALA A 75 8.42 2.06 -18.12
CA ALA A 75 9.87 2.05 -18.06
C ALA A 75 10.43 3.47 -17.87
N SER A 76 9.87 4.45 -18.58
CA SER A 76 10.26 5.85 -18.45
C SER A 76 10.03 6.44 -17.06
N THR A 77 9.04 5.95 -16.33
CA THR A 77 8.79 6.35 -14.93
C THR A 77 9.90 5.83 -14.03
N LEU A 78 10.26 4.57 -14.20
CA LEU A 78 11.34 3.94 -13.41
C LEU A 78 12.72 4.54 -13.74
N GLU A 79 13.00 4.82 -15.00
CA GLU A 79 14.24 5.46 -15.43
C GLU A 79 14.39 6.89 -14.89
N LYS A 80 13.31 7.65 -14.87
CA LYS A 80 13.34 9.07 -14.49
C LYS A 80 13.20 9.31 -12.99
N TYR A 81 12.36 8.53 -12.31
CA TYR A 81 11.96 8.77 -10.92
C TYR A 81 12.33 7.64 -9.98
N THR A 82 12.88 6.55 -10.47
CA THR A 82 13.16 5.29 -9.76
C THR A 82 11.88 4.55 -9.30
N ALA A 83 12.05 3.33 -8.81
CA ALA A 83 10.95 2.52 -8.25
C ALA A 83 10.43 3.08 -6.92
N VAL A 84 11.24 3.86 -6.20
CA VAL A 84 10.89 4.46 -4.91
C VAL A 84 10.50 5.92 -5.10
N SER A 85 9.36 6.12 -5.74
CA SER A 85 8.85 7.45 -6.09
C SER A 85 7.33 7.52 -6.02
N GLU A 86 6.81 8.74 -5.93
CA GLU A 86 5.37 9.00 -6.02
C GLU A 86 4.79 8.45 -7.32
N GLN A 87 5.47 8.69 -8.44
CA GLN A 87 5.03 8.28 -9.77
C GLN A 87 4.91 6.76 -9.86
N ALA A 88 5.93 6.02 -9.36
CA ALA A 88 5.92 4.57 -9.39
C ALA A 88 4.75 3.99 -8.56
N VAL A 89 4.51 4.46 -7.32
CA VAL A 89 3.41 3.93 -6.51
C VAL A 89 2.03 4.30 -7.04
N ARG A 90 1.89 5.45 -7.72
CA ARG A 90 0.66 5.80 -8.43
C ARG A 90 0.34 4.81 -9.53
N GLU A 91 1.32 4.51 -10.39
CA GLU A 91 1.15 3.55 -11.48
C GLU A 91 0.96 2.12 -10.94
N MET A 92 1.71 1.72 -9.90
CA MET A 92 1.51 0.43 -9.23
C MET A 92 0.07 0.27 -8.72
N SER A 93 -0.45 1.29 -8.04
CA SER A 93 -1.80 1.25 -7.48
C SER A 93 -2.88 1.22 -8.56
N ALA A 94 -2.70 1.96 -9.65
CA ALA A 94 -3.61 1.96 -10.79
C ALA A 94 -3.63 0.59 -11.49
N GLY A 95 -2.45 0.02 -11.77
CA GLY A 95 -2.33 -1.29 -12.40
C GLY A 95 -2.90 -2.43 -11.55
N ALA A 96 -2.68 -2.38 -10.22
CA ALA A 96 -3.26 -3.36 -9.31
C ALA A 96 -4.80 -3.28 -9.30
N LEU A 97 -5.35 -2.05 -9.20
CA LEU A 97 -6.79 -1.82 -9.19
C LEU A 97 -7.47 -2.38 -10.44
N GLU A 98 -6.90 -2.08 -11.62
CA GLU A 98 -7.41 -2.53 -12.91
C GLU A 98 -7.38 -4.06 -13.02
N ARG A 99 -6.23 -4.69 -12.70
CA ARG A 99 -6.07 -6.16 -12.81
C ARG A 99 -6.96 -6.95 -11.87
N ALA A 100 -7.17 -6.44 -10.67
CA ALA A 100 -8.00 -7.10 -9.68
C ALA A 100 -9.50 -6.81 -9.87
N GLY A 101 -9.87 -5.79 -10.64
CA GLY A 101 -11.25 -5.31 -10.70
C GLY A 101 -11.76 -4.90 -9.31
N ALA A 102 -10.87 -4.40 -8.45
CA ALA A 102 -11.20 -4.02 -7.09
C ALA A 102 -11.68 -2.56 -7.00
N ASP A 103 -12.27 -2.20 -5.87
CA ASP A 103 -12.71 -0.81 -5.60
C ASP A 103 -11.56 0.05 -5.09
N ILE A 104 -10.63 -0.56 -4.35
CA ILE A 104 -9.53 0.11 -3.66
C ILE A 104 -8.23 -0.67 -3.89
N SER A 105 -7.12 0.04 -4.06
CA SER A 105 -5.80 -0.56 -4.02
C SER A 105 -4.85 0.19 -3.09
N ILE A 106 -3.90 -0.55 -2.51
CA ILE A 106 -2.75 0.00 -1.79
C ILE A 106 -1.49 -0.39 -2.55
N ALA A 107 -0.61 0.57 -2.83
CA ALA A 107 0.73 0.29 -3.33
C ALA A 107 1.80 0.77 -2.36
N ILE A 108 2.87 -0.03 -2.20
CA ILE A 108 4.01 0.26 -1.33
C ILE A 108 5.30 -0.01 -2.08
N SER A 109 6.19 0.97 -2.15
CA SER A 109 7.54 0.82 -2.69
C SER A 109 8.54 1.62 -1.87
N GLY A 110 9.68 1.02 -1.52
CA GLY A 110 10.65 1.67 -0.64
C GLY A 110 11.98 0.93 -0.55
N TYR A 111 12.90 1.57 0.16
CA TYR A 111 14.17 0.99 0.58
C TYR A 111 14.06 0.61 2.07
N ALA A 112 13.79 -0.67 2.35
CA ALA A 112 13.67 -1.13 3.74
C ALA A 112 15.03 -1.17 4.47
N GLY A 113 16.14 -1.19 3.74
CA GLY A 113 17.50 -1.20 4.29
C GLY A 113 18.22 -2.53 4.02
N PRO A 114 19.49 -2.67 4.42
CA PRO A 114 20.29 -1.65 5.13
C PRO A 114 20.70 -0.46 4.26
N ASP A 115 20.74 -0.63 2.93
CA ASP A 115 21.14 0.41 1.98
C ASP A 115 19.92 1.17 1.46
N GLY A 116 20.15 2.43 1.07
CA GLY A 116 19.20 3.25 0.35
C GLY A 116 19.32 3.10 -1.16
N GLY A 117 18.82 4.09 -1.90
CA GLY A 117 18.92 4.14 -3.35
C GLY A 117 20.27 4.67 -3.84
N ASP A 118 20.66 4.24 -5.05
CA ASP A 118 21.87 4.76 -5.76
C ASP A 118 21.76 6.25 -6.07
N ASP A 119 20.54 6.79 -6.04
CA ASP A 119 20.24 8.23 -6.19
C ASP A 119 20.44 9.06 -4.91
N GLY A 120 20.90 8.42 -3.83
CA GLY A 120 21.10 9.03 -2.53
C GLY A 120 19.85 9.03 -1.62
N THR A 121 18.76 8.42 -2.05
CA THR A 121 17.56 8.25 -1.22
C THR A 121 17.88 7.36 -0.01
N PRO A 122 17.68 7.82 1.24
CA PRO A 122 18.11 7.06 2.42
C PRO A 122 17.29 5.79 2.62
N ALA A 123 17.92 4.76 3.22
CA ALA A 123 17.22 3.59 3.72
C ALA A 123 16.11 3.99 4.71
N GLY A 124 15.01 3.26 4.72
CA GLY A 124 13.80 3.59 5.47
C GLY A 124 12.82 4.48 4.72
N THR A 125 13.20 5.02 3.55
CA THR A 125 12.27 5.79 2.70
C THR A 125 11.27 4.86 2.04
N VAL A 126 9.98 5.11 2.29
CA VAL A 126 8.89 4.32 1.72
C VAL A 126 7.80 5.25 1.17
N TRP A 127 7.41 5.01 -0.07
CA TRP A 127 6.28 5.64 -0.72
C TRP A 127 5.05 4.75 -0.70
N PHE A 128 3.90 5.39 -0.56
CA PHE A 128 2.58 4.77 -0.47
C PHE A 128 1.62 5.41 -1.45
N ALA A 129 0.69 4.61 -1.97
CA ALA A 129 -0.48 5.10 -2.68
C ALA A 129 -1.73 4.35 -2.22
N TRP A 130 -2.82 5.06 -2.01
CA TRP A 130 -4.17 4.53 -1.79
C TRP A 130 -5.05 5.03 -2.92
N ASN A 131 -5.58 4.12 -3.71
CA ASN A 131 -6.40 4.44 -4.87
C ASN A 131 -7.85 4.02 -4.60
N PHE A 132 -8.74 4.97 -4.62
CA PHE A 132 -10.18 4.81 -4.43
C PHE A 132 -10.86 5.13 -5.76
N HIS A 133 -11.13 4.10 -6.60
CA HIS A 133 -11.74 4.27 -7.92
C HIS A 133 -11.07 5.36 -8.79
N GLY A 134 -9.75 5.42 -8.83
CA GLY A 134 -8.99 6.40 -9.60
C GLY A 134 -8.62 7.68 -8.83
N GLN A 135 -9.18 7.90 -7.65
CA GLN A 135 -8.73 8.98 -6.76
C GLN A 135 -7.54 8.49 -5.93
N ILE A 136 -6.35 8.91 -6.32
CA ILE A 136 -5.10 8.43 -5.71
C ILE A 136 -4.56 9.46 -4.71
N LYS A 137 -4.47 9.04 -3.45
CA LYS A 137 -3.71 9.71 -2.40
C LYS A 137 -2.35 9.07 -2.31
N THR A 138 -1.29 9.85 -2.17
CA THR A 138 0.08 9.38 -1.95
C THR A 138 0.67 9.99 -0.70
N ASP A 139 1.63 9.31 -0.11
CA ASP A 139 2.45 9.83 0.97
C ASP A 139 3.83 9.18 0.97
N ARG A 140 4.80 9.86 1.60
CA ARG A 140 6.16 9.38 1.79
C ARG A 140 6.53 9.43 3.26
N GLN A 141 7.07 8.32 3.76
CA GLN A 141 7.58 8.22 5.12
C GLN A 141 9.07 7.88 5.12
N LEU A 142 9.75 8.26 6.20
CA LEU A 142 11.11 7.84 6.51
C LEU A 142 11.08 7.12 7.87
N PHE A 143 11.16 5.81 7.83
CA PHE A 143 11.15 4.98 9.03
C PHE A 143 12.56 4.69 9.51
N SER A 144 12.76 4.72 10.82
CA SER A 144 13.99 4.28 11.49
C SER A 144 13.90 2.81 11.88
N GLY A 145 15.04 2.17 12.05
CA GLY A 145 15.18 0.79 12.49
C GLY A 145 15.88 -0.09 11.46
N ASP A 146 15.90 -1.38 11.72
CA ASP A 146 16.39 -2.37 10.75
C ASP A 146 15.37 -2.64 9.64
N CYS A 147 15.71 -3.54 8.71
CA CYS A 147 14.86 -3.86 7.58
C CYS A 147 13.47 -4.36 8.01
N GLN A 148 13.40 -5.22 9.04
CA GLN A 148 12.13 -5.74 9.54
C GLN A 148 11.31 -4.66 10.21
N ASP A 149 11.94 -3.78 10.98
CA ASP A 149 11.27 -2.61 11.59
C ASP A 149 10.60 -1.72 10.53
N VAL A 150 11.32 -1.45 9.42
CA VAL A 150 10.79 -0.63 8.32
C VAL A 150 9.61 -1.32 7.66
N VAL A 151 9.70 -2.62 7.40
CA VAL A 151 8.60 -3.41 6.83
C VAL A 151 7.37 -3.37 7.73
N ASP A 152 7.52 -3.67 9.01
CA ASP A 152 6.41 -3.72 9.98
C ASP A 152 5.74 -2.34 10.15
N LYS A 153 6.55 -1.28 10.22
CA LYS A 153 6.05 0.10 10.28
C LYS A 153 5.32 0.50 9.01
N SER A 154 5.82 0.08 7.84
CA SER A 154 5.18 0.34 6.55
C SER A 154 3.81 -0.32 6.44
N VAL A 155 3.70 -1.59 6.81
CA VAL A 155 2.41 -2.32 6.82
C VAL A 155 1.42 -1.65 7.75
N ARG A 156 1.84 -1.34 8.97
CA ARG A 156 0.97 -0.67 9.95
C ARG A 156 0.53 0.71 9.49
N TYR A 157 1.45 1.50 8.93
CA TYR A 157 1.14 2.82 8.38
C TYR A 157 0.15 2.75 7.23
N ALA A 158 0.36 1.83 6.27
CA ALA A 158 -0.54 1.63 5.14
C ALA A 158 -1.98 1.31 5.58
N LEU A 159 -2.13 0.44 6.58
CA LEU A 159 -3.44 0.08 7.15
C LEU A 159 -4.08 1.23 7.93
N ALA A 160 -3.31 1.96 8.73
CA ALA A 160 -3.81 3.10 9.51
C ALA A 160 -4.36 4.21 8.61
N GLU A 161 -3.62 4.54 7.54
CA GLU A 161 -4.05 5.56 6.56
C GLU A 161 -5.22 5.07 5.70
N LEU A 162 -5.29 3.76 5.39
CA LEU A 162 -6.47 3.19 4.74
C LEU A 162 -7.72 3.36 5.62
N VAL A 163 -7.64 3.03 6.91
CA VAL A 163 -8.76 3.19 7.86
C VAL A 163 -9.20 4.65 7.90
N ALA A 164 -8.28 5.59 8.07
CA ALA A 164 -8.58 7.02 8.09
C ALA A 164 -9.25 7.49 6.79
N SER A 165 -8.73 7.04 5.65
CA SER A 165 -9.25 7.38 4.33
C SER A 165 -10.63 6.76 4.08
N LEU A 166 -10.90 5.54 4.53
CA LEU A 166 -12.20 4.88 4.41
C LEU A 166 -13.31 5.63 5.17
N TYR A 167 -13.00 6.20 6.34
CA TYR A 167 -13.97 7.01 7.07
C TYR A 167 -14.25 8.36 6.41
N ALA A 168 -13.23 8.95 5.76
CA ALA A 168 -13.36 10.22 5.05
C ALA A 168 -14.02 10.05 3.66
N TRP A 169 -13.79 8.91 3.01
CA TRP A 169 -14.25 8.65 1.65
C TRP A 169 -15.73 8.23 1.63
N LYS A 170 -16.53 9.00 0.93
CA LYS A 170 -17.93 8.65 0.63
C LYS A 170 -17.98 8.16 -0.81
N LYS A 171 -18.31 6.88 -1.01
CA LYS A 171 -18.58 6.36 -2.37
C LYS A 171 -19.64 7.25 -3.01
N SER A 172 -19.30 7.95 -4.07
CA SER A 172 -20.29 8.66 -4.88
C SER A 172 -21.32 7.63 -5.34
N LYS A 173 -22.57 7.83 -5.02
CA LYS A 173 -23.64 6.98 -5.56
C LYS A 173 -23.62 7.18 -7.09
N ALA A 174 -23.24 6.12 -7.81
CA ALA A 174 -23.39 6.07 -9.25
C ALA A 174 -24.86 6.07 -9.62
#